data_f6d4a19609f5f3d5ef816b9fbd94a765
#
_entry.id   f6d4a19609f5f3d5ef816b9fbd94a765
#
_cell.length_a   1.000
_cell.length_b   1.000
_cell.length_c   1.000
_cell.angle_alpha   90.00
_cell.angle_beta   90.00
_cell.angle_gamma   90.00
#
_symmetry.space_group_name_H-M   'P 1'
#
loop_
_entity.id
_entity.type
_entity.pdbx_description
1 polymer ?
#
loop_
_entity_poly.entity_id
_entity_poly.type
_entity_poly.pdbx_seq_one_letter_code
_entity_poly.pdbx_strand_id
1 'polypeptide(L)'
;LPHLGANTREANTKAAKRAAEQMIAYFSDGDTSCVVNGESPSGLNPAHLQLAFLLASLARKAGGNKPIRRVECTFYGNLRIFRKWFTAPILEGLLPHAEKGLMPAAAEESLREHGIVFKAREPKDDKPYEDSITLDVAMEEEEEYFHTSVRGVVTEGIPMVSRLNNFNGLYADLRGTT
;
A
#
# COMPACT_ATOMS: atom_id res chain seq x y z
N LEU A 1 17.57 19.51 -11.02
CA LEU A 1 17.94 19.04 -12.36
C LEU A 1 16.79 19.33 -13.32
N PRO A 2 17.03 19.91 -14.51
CA PRO A 2 15.96 20.12 -15.47
C PRO A 2 15.34 18.77 -15.88
N HIS A 3 14.03 18.76 -16.05
CA HIS A 3 13.26 17.59 -16.48
C HIS A 3 13.58 17.30 -17.95
N LEU A 4 14.58 16.45 -18.20
CA LEU A 4 15.05 16.09 -19.55
C LEU A 4 14.39 14.82 -20.13
N GLY A 5 13.25 14.42 -19.58
CA GLY A 5 12.44 13.32 -20.13
C GLY A 5 11.87 13.72 -21.48
N ALA A 6 12.08 12.92 -22.51
CA ALA A 6 11.52 13.05 -23.86
C ALA A 6 12.05 14.27 -24.68
N ASN A 7 13.34 14.50 -24.70
CA ASN A 7 13.94 15.62 -25.46
C ASN A 7 14.30 15.27 -26.92
N THR A 8 13.97 14.07 -27.40
CA THR A 8 14.15 13.66 -28.80
C THR A 8 12.81 13.51 -29.50
N ARG A 9 12.78 13.70 -30.82
CA ARG A 9 11.57 13.52 -31.65
C ARG A 9 10.99 12.11 -31.51
N GLU A 10 11.86 11.10 -31.40
CA GLU A 10 11.46 9.70 -31.23
C GLU A 10 10.83 9.47 -29.85
N ALA A 11 11.40 10.02 -28.78
CA ALA A 11 10.87 9.91 -27.42
C ALA A 11 9.50 10.60 -27.31
N ASN A 12 9.34 11.79 -27.92
CA ASN A 12 8.07 12.50 -27.96
C ASN A 12 7.01 11.72 -28.75
N THR A 13 7.37 11.15 -29.90
CA THR A 13 6.44 10.33 -30.72
C THR A 13 6.01 9.08 -29.94
N LYS A 14 6.95 8.41 -29.26
CA LYS A 14 6.66 7.22 -28.44
C LYS A 14 5.79 7.55 -27.24
N ALA A 15 6.04 8.67 -26.56
CA ALA A 15 5.23 9.14 -25.46
C ALA A 15 3.81 9.50 -25.89
N ALA A 16 3.65 10.22 -27.01
CA ALA A 16 2.36 10.58 -27.56
C ALA A 16 1.55 9.35 -27.99
N LYS A 17 2.20 8.37 -28.64
CA LYS A 17 1.56 7.11 -29.04
C LYS A 17 1.06 6.34 -27.82
N ARG A 18 1.91 6.20 -26.78
CA ARG A 18 1.54 5.52 -25.55
C ARG A 18 0.40 6.21 -24.81
N ALA A 19 0.40 7.54 -24.76
CA ALA A 19 -0.71 8.29 -24.16
C ALA A 19 -2.03 8.09 -24.94
N ALA A 20 -1.98 8.04 -26.27
CA ALA A 20 -3.15 7.76 -27.07
C ALA A 20 -3.68 6.32 -26.88
N GLU A 21 -2.79 5.34 -26.84
CA GLU A 21 -3.15 3.95 -26.55
C GLU A 21 -3.80 3.80 -25.17
N GLN A 22 -3.29 4.48 -24.17
CA GLN A 22 -3.84 4.50 -22.80
C GLN A 22 -5.23 5.17 -22.76
N MET A 23 -5.42 6.28 -23.46
CA MET A 23 -6.75 6.91 -23.57
C MET A 23 -7.75 6.00 -24.28
N ILE A 24 -7.34 5.32 -25.34
CA ILE A 24 -8.21 4.38 -26.05
C ILE A 24 -8.61 3.23 -25.11
N ALA A 25 -7.66 2.61 -24.41
CA ALA A 25 -7.93 1.55 -23.46
C ALA A 25 -8.86 2.00 -22.32
N TYR A 26 -8.69 3.23 -21.83
CA TYR A 26 -9.59 3.81 -20.83
C TYR A 26 -11.03 3.94 -21.34
N PHE A 27 -11.24 4.47 -22.55
CA PHE A 27 -12.59 4.70 -23.09
C PHE A 27 -13.25 3.45 -23.70
N SER A 28 -12.46 2.50 -24.24
CA SER A 28 -12.99 1.28 -24.87
C SER A 28 -13.18 0.14 -23.86
N ASP A 29 -12.23 -0.05 -22.96
CA ASP A 29 -12.14 -1.22 -22.10
C ASP A 29 -12.30 -0.89 -20.60
N GLY A 30 -12.40 0.42 -20.26
CA GLY A 30 -12.45 0.87 -18.88
C GLY A 30 -11.13 0.68 -18.13
N ASP A 31 -10.00 0.54 -18.87
CA ASP A 31 -8.69 0.36 -18.28
C ASP A 31 -8.24 1.63 -17.55
N THR A 32 -8.12 1.54 -16.22
CA THR A 32 -7.72 2.62 -15.31
C THR A 32 -6.25 2.54 -14.91
N SER A 33 -5.48 1.62 -15.45
CA SER A 33 -4.07 1.35 -15.08
C SER A 33 -3.15 2.58 -15.22
N CYS A 34 -3.54 3.53 -16.07
CA CYS A 34 -2.77 4.75 -16.33
C CYS A 34 -3.38 6.02 -15.73
N VAL A 35 -4.44 5.90 -14.94
CA VAL A 35 -5.11 7.05 -14.31
C VAL A 35 -4.34 7.47 -13.06
N VAL A 36 -3.47 8.46 -13.21
CA VAL A 36 -2.63 8.98 -12.11
C VAL A 36 -3.43 9.68 -11.01
N ASN A 37 -4.61 10.22 -11.37
CA ASN A 37 -5.54 10.90 -10.46
C ASN A 37 -6.84 10.09 -10.32
N GLY A 38 -6.74 8.76 -10.26
CA GLY A 38 -7.87 7.92 -9.87
C GLY A 38 -8.42 8.49 -8.57
N GLU A 39 -9.72 8.78 -8.54
CA GLU A 39 -10.37 9.46 -7.43
C GLU A 39 -10.06 8.73 -6.12
N SER A 40 -9.20 9.33 -5.31
CA SER A 40 -9.18 8.96 -3.89
C SER A 40 -10.58 9.22 -3.36
N PRO A 41 -11.17 8.28 -2.62
CA PRO A 41 -12.54 8.46 -2.13
C PRO A 41 -12.60 9.75 -1.33
N SER A 42 -13.64 10.54 -1.60
CA SER A 42 -13.90 11.78 -0.84
C SER A 42 -13.88 11.48 0.66
N GLY A 43 -13.06 12.21 1.41
CA GLY A 43 -12.92 12.06 2.86
C GLY A 43 -11.77 11.15 3.33
N LEU A 44 -11.05 10.48 2.44
CA LEU A 44 -9.83 9.76 2.82
C LEU A 44 -8.61 10.70 2.75
N ASN A 45 -7.96 10.92 3.89
CA ASN A 45 -6.71 11.70 3.94
C ASN A 45 -5.57 10.88 3.29
N PRO A 46 -4.87 11.42 2.27
CA PRO A 46 -3.76 10.74 1.60
C PRO A 46 -2.64 10.27 2.53
N ALA A 47 -2.44 10.93 3.67
CA ALA A 47 -1.46 10.51 4.67
C ALA A 47 -1.73 9.11 5.22
N HIS A 48 -2.99 8.63 5.24
CA HIS A 48 -3.31 7.26 5.62
C HIS A 48 -2.91 6.23 4.57
N LEU A 49 -2.98 6.58 3.27
CA LEU A 49 -2.46 5.71 2.20
C LEU A 49 -0.94 5.59 2.31
N GLN A 50 -0.26 6.73 2.55
CA GLN A 50 1.18 6.75 2.81
C GLN A 50 1.52 5.93 4.06
N LEU A 51 0.74 6.04 5.14
CA LEU A 51 0.91 5.22 6.34
C LEU A 51 0.86 3.73 6.01
N ALA A 52 -0.12 3.28 5.25
CA ALA A 52 -0.26 1.87 4.87
C ALA A 52 0.96 1.35 4.10
N PHE A 53 1.45 2.13 3.13
CA PHE A 53 2.69 1.83 2.39
C PHE A 53 3.90 1.70 3.32
N LEU A 54 4.10 2.67 4.22
CA LEU A 54 5.25 2.70 5.13
C LEU A 54 5.20 1.57 6.16
N LEU A 55 4.02 1.24 6.70
CA LEU A 55 3.84 0.09 7.59
C LEU A 55 4.14 -1.23 6.89
N ALA A 56 3.70 -1.39 5.65
CA ALA A 56 3.97 -2.57 4.83
C ALA A 56 5.48 -2.72 4.55
N SER A 57 6.15 -1.62 4.18
CA SER A 57 7.61 -1.58 3.99
C SER A 57 8.36 -1.91 5.26
N LEU A 58 7.93 -1.37 6.41
CA LEU A 58 8.52 -1.66 7.71
C LEU A 58 8.35 -3.14 8.09
N ALA A 59 7.13 -3.69 7.92
CA ALA A 59 6.86 -5.09 8.23
C ALA A 59 7.75 -6.04 7.40
N ARG A 60 7.90 -5.74 6.10
CA ARG A 60 8.78 -6.50 5.21
C ARG A 60 10.24 -6.45 5.66
N LYS A 61 10.77 -5.26 5.98
CA LYS A 61 12.16 -5.08 6.44
C LYS A 61 12.37 -5.77 7.79
N ALA A 62 11.44 -5.62 8.73
CA ALA A 62 11.50 -6.27 10.04
C ALA A 62 11.46 -7.80 9.95
N GLY A 63 10.80 -8.35 8.92
CA GLY A 63 10.80 -9.77 8.62
C GLY A 63 12.01 -10.29 7.84
N GLY A 64 13.02 -9.46 7.59
CA GLY A 64 14.24 -9.88 6.90
C GLY A 64 14.03 -10.20 5.41
N ASN A 65 13.04 -9.61 4.77
CA ASN A 65 12.68 -9.84 3.36
C ASN A 65 12.33 -11.31 3.01
N LYS A 66 11.87 -12.08 4.00
CA LYS A 66 11.43 -13.46 3.79
C LYS A 66 10.18 -13.53 2.89
N PRO A 67 9.91 -14.67 2.23
CA PRO A 67 8.70 -14.84 1.43
C PRO A 67 7.43 -14.61 2.24
N ILE A 68 6.57 -13.71 1.77
CA ILE A 68 5.31 -13.38 2.43
C ILE A 68 4.25 -14.38 1.98
N ARG A 69 3.47 -14.92 2.91
CA ARG A 69 2.39 -15.88 2.64
C ARG A 69 1.02 -15.32 2.97
N ARG A 70 0.93 -14.50 4.02
CA ARG A 70 -0.34 -13.93 4.46
C ARG A 70 -0.16 -12.53 4.99
N VAL A 71 -1.14 -11.71 4.69
CA VAL A 71 -1.24 -10.34 5.19
C VAL A 71 -2.65 -10.14 5.72
N GLU A 72 -2.76 -9.76 6.99
CA GLU A 72 -4.03 -9.45 7.62
C GLU A 72 -4.00 -8.00 8.10
N CYS A 73 -4.97 -7.22 7.65
CA CYS A 73 -5.03 -5.80 7.94
C CYS A 73 -6.28 -5.47 8.74
N THR A 74 -6.12 -4.77 9.86
CA THR A 74 -7.22 -4.28 10.67
C THR A 74 -7.24 -2.76 10.62
N PHE A 75 -8.38 -2.20 10.21
CA PHE A 75 -8.61 -0.76 10.12
C PHE A 75 -9.50 -0.33 11.27
N TYR A 76 -9.13 0.77 11.93
CA TYR A 76 -9.88 1.32 13.06
C TYR A 76 -10.46 2.69 12.71
N GLY A 77 -11.45 3.14 13.49
CA GLY A 77 -12.11 4.40 13.29
C GLY A 77 -12.79 4.53 11.93
N ASN A 78 -12.67 5.70 11.32
CA ASN A 78 -13.27 6.00 10.00
C ASN A 78 -12.57 5.30 8.83
N LEU A 79 -11.38 4.74 9.03
CA LEU A 79 -10.65 4.07 7.94
C LEU A 79 -11.33 2.78 7.48
N ARG A 80 -12.24 2.21 8.28
CA ARG A 80 -12.97 0.97 7.97
C ARG A 80 -13.76 1.07 6.67
N ILE A 81 -14.38 2.20 6.40
CA ILE A 81 -15.17 2.41 5.17
C ILE A 81 -14.30 2.47 3.92
N PHE A 82 -13.02 2.81 4.07
CA PHE A 82 -12.05 2.97 2.98
C PHE A 82 -11.13 1.76 2.78
N ARG A 83 -11.36 0.64 3.50
CA ARG A 83 -10.47 -0.52 3.57
C ARG A 83 -9.93 -1.00 2.22
N LYS A 84 -10.74 -0.96 1.16
CA LYS A 84 -10.34 -1.40 -0.18
C LYS A 84 -9.19 -0.56 -0.77
N TRP A 85 -9.15 0.73 -0.46
CA TRP A 85 -8.16 1.66 -1.01
C TRP A 85 -6.76 1.48 -0.45
N PHE A 86 -6.65 0.74 0.65
CA PHE A 86 -5.35 0.46 1.28
C PHE A 86 -4.63 -0.74 0.66
N THR A 87 -5.29 -1.55 -0.18
CA THR A 87 -4.68 -2.75 -0.78
C THR A 87 -3.50 -2.41 -1.68
N ALA A 88 -3.63 -1.40 -2.55
CA ALA A 88 -2.56 -0.98 -3.44
C ALA A 88 -1.31 -0.46 -2.70
N PRO A 89 -1.40 0.52 -1.77
CA PRO A 89 -0.22 0.95 -1.03
C PRO A 89 0.38 -0.15 -0.14
N ILE A 90 -0.41 -1.09 0.37
CA ILE A 90 0.10 -2.26 1.10
C ILE A 90 0.90 -3.17 0.15
N LEU A 91 0.36 -3.49 -1.03
CA LEU A 91 1.06 -4.24 -2.07
C LEU A 91 2.41 -3.61 -2.40
N GLU A 92 2.41 -2.31 -2.71
CA GLU A 92 3.63 -1.58 -3.08
C GLU A 92 4.70 -1.58 -1.97
N GLY A 93 4.29 -1.50 -0.71
CA GLY A 93 5.19 -1.58 0.43
C GLY A 93 5.76 -2.97 0.67
N LEU A 94 4.96 -4.01 0.43
CA LEU A 94 5.38 -5.40 0.59
C LEU A 94 6.22 -5.91 -0.59
N LEU A 95 5.88 -5.49 -1.81
CA LEU A 95 6.50 -5.93 -3.06
C LEU A 95 7.01 -4.75 -3.88
N PRO A 96 8.24 -4.24 -3.62
CA PRO A 96 8.78 -3.04 -4.25
C PRO A 96 8.91 -3.11 -5.78
N HIS A 97 8.88 -4.33 -6.33
CA HIS A 97 8.96 -4.58 -7.77
C HIS A 97 7.58 -4.79 -8.41
N ALA A 98 6.50 -4.80 -7.62
CA ALA A 98 5.15 -4.88 -8.15
C ALA A 98 4.80 -3.60 -8.94
N GLU A 99 3.83 -3.72 -9.82
CA GLU A 99 3.28 -2.59 -10.56
C GLU A 99 2.68 -1.57 -9.58
N LYS A 100 2.97 -0.29 -9.81
CA LYS A 100 2.53 0.81 -8.95
C LYS A 100 1.26 1.45 -9.47
N GLY A 101 0.52 2.05 -8.55
CA GLY A 101 -0.68 2.80 -8.89
C GLY A 101 -1.87 1.93 -9.32
N LEU A 102 -1.86 0.66 -8.94
CA LEU A 102 -2.96 -0.26 -9.23
C LEU A 102 -4.25 0.16 -8.52
N MET A 103 -5.38 -0.01 -9.19
CA MET A 103 -6.67 0.06 -8.54
C MET A 103 -6.87 -1.08 -7.54
N PRO A 104 -7.72 -0.92 -6.50
CA PRO A 104 -7.87 -1.90 -5.43
C PRO A 104 -8.05 -3.35 -5.89
N ALA A 105 -8.90 -3.58 -6.90
CA ALA A 105 -9.15 -4.93 -7.40
C ALA A 105 -7.93 -5.55 -8.09
N ALA A 106 -7.20 -4.76 -8.89
CA ALA A 106 -5.97 -5.20 -9.54
C ALA A 106 -4.85 -5.45 -8.52
N ALA A 107 -4.79 -4.66 -7.44
CA ALA A 107 -3.84 -4.89 -6.36
C ALA A 107 -4.13 -6.18 -5.58
N GLU A 108 -5.41 -6.51 -5.34
CA GLU A 108 -5.79 -7.80 -4.73
C GLU A 108 -5.42 -8.99 -5.62
N GLU A 109 -5.64 -8.87 -6.93
CA GLU A 109 -5.22 -9.88 -7.90
C GLU A 109 -3.71 -10.08 -7.90
N SER A 110 -2.95 -8.98 -7.97
CA SER A 110 -1.49 -9.02 -7.93
C SER A 110 -0.96 -9.70 -6.65
N LEU A 111 -1.54 -9.43 -5.48
CA LEU A 111 -1.17 -10.14 -4.24
C LEU A 111 -1.41 -11.65 -4.38
N ARG A 112 -2.54 -12.06 -4.97
CA ARG A 112 -2.89 -13.46 -5.18
C ARG A 112 -1.92 -14.15 -6.16
N GLU A 113 -1.55 -13.48 -7.26
CA GLU A 113 -0.56 -13.99 -8.23
C GLU A 113 0.81 -14.21 -7.59
N HIS A 114 1.19 -13.39 -6.60
CA HIS A 114 2.39 -13.58 -5.81
C HIS A 114 2.24 -14.61 -4.68
N GLY A 115 1.12 -15.33 -4.61
CA GLY A 115 0.86 -16.35 -3.59
C GLY A 115 0.58 -15.78 -2.19
N ILE A 116 0.21 -14.51 -2.10
CA ILE A 116 -0.06 -13.82 -0.84
C ILE A 116 -1.57 -13.80 -0.55
N VAL A 117 -1.97 -14.36 0.58
CA VAL A 117 -3.36 -14.30 1.05
C VAL A 117 -3.56 -12.98 1.80
N PHE A 118 -4.34 -12.06 1.22
CA PHE A 118 -4.71 -10.80 1.86
C PHE A 118 -6.08 -10.89 2.52
N LYS A 119 -6.21 -10.40 3.76
CA LYS A 119 -7.49 -10.32 4.48
C LYS A 119 -7.63 -9.00 5.23
N ALA A 120 -8.71 -8.29 4.99
CA ALA A 120 -9.15 -7.22 5.88
C ALA A 120 -9.95 -7.85 7.05
N ARG A 121 -9.48 -7.63 8.29
CA ARG A 121 -10.15 -8.09 9.51
C ARG A 121 -11.03 -6.99 10.09
N GLU A 122 -12.15 -7.40 10.64
CA GLU A 122 -12.91 -6.52 11.55
C GLU A 122 -12.20 -6.45 12.91
N PRO A 123 -12.17 -5.27 13.56
CA PRO A 123 -11.66 -5.15 14.92
C PRO A 123 -12.37 -6.10 15.87
N LYS A 124 -11.63 -6.81 16.71
CA LYS A 124 -12.22 -7.72 17.71
C LYS A 124 -12.77 -6.99 18.94
N ASP A 125 -12.30 -5.78 19.17
CA ASP A 125 -12.62 -4.97 20.34
C ASP A 125 -13.31 -3.70 19.93
N ASP A 126 -14.34 -3.29 20.68
CA ASP A 126 -14.99 -1.96 20.61
C ASP A 126 -14.13 -0.85 21.26
N LYS A 127 -12.83 -1.06 21.36
CA LYS A 127 -11.94 -0.02 21.89
C LYS A 127 -11.98 1.18 20.97
N PRO A 128 -12.12 2.40 21.52
CA PRO A 128 -12.12 3.62 20.75
C PRO A 128 -10.70 3.96 20.29
N TYR A 129 -10.18 3.08 19.40
CA TYR A 129 -8.96 3.44 18.70
C TYR A 129 -9.32 4.52 17.68
N GLU A 130 -8.56 5.60 17.69
CA GLU A 130 -8.57 6.59 16.63
C GLU A 130 -8.23 5.95 15.28
N ASP A 131 -8.34 6.71 14.20
CA ASP A 131 -8.00 6.25 12.86
C ASP A 131 -6.60 5.65 12.83
N SER A 132 -6.52 4.32 12.84
CA SER A 132 -5.26 3.58 12.86
C SER A 132 -5.31 2.33 11.99
N ILE A 133 -4.14 1.86 11.58
CA ILE A 133 -3.96 0.66 10.76
C ILE A 133 -3.06 -0.31 11.51
N THR A 134 -3.49 -1.57 11.63
CA THR A 134 -2.64 -2.68 12.07
C THR A 134 -2.44 -3.64 10.91
N LEU A 135 -1.19 -3.97 10.63
CA LEU A 135 -0.80 -4.92 9.60
C LEU A 135 -0.07 -6.09 10.26
N ASP A 136 -0.61 -7.30 10.11
CA ASP A 136 -0.03 -8.55 10.56
C ASP A 136 0.44 -9.32 9.33
N VAL A 137 1.74 -9.59 9.23
CA VAL A 137 2.38 -10.24 8.08
C VAL A 137 2.97 -11.57 8.53
N ALA A 138 2.51 -12.66 7.91
CA ALA A 138 3.10 -13.99 8.09
C ALA A 138 4.05 -14.29 6.93
N MET A 139 5.28 -14.62 7.26
CA MET A 139 6.37 -14.94 6.36
C MET A 139 6.82 -16.37 6.57
N GLU A 140 7.29 -17.02 5.52
CA GLU A 140 7.79 -18.38 5.58
C GLU A 140 9.28 -18.40 5.97
N GLU A 141 9.63 -19.28 6.92
CA GLU A 141 11.00 -19.53 7.34
C GLU A 141 11.18 -21.04 7.56
N GLU A 142 11.79 -21.72 6.60
CA GLU A 142 12.00 -23.19 6.62
C GLU A 142 10.68 -23.94 6.83
N GLU A 143 10.44 -24.48 8.04
CA GLU A 143 9.20 -25.16 8.42
C GLU A 143 8.30 -24.33 9.36
N GLU A 144 8.72 -23.11 9.73
CA GLU A 144 8.01 -22.24 10.67
C GLU A 144 7.49 -20.97 9.99
N TYR A 145 6.49 -20.34 10.62
CA TYR A 145 5.99 -19.03 10.18
C TYR A 145 6.54 -17.93 11.10
N PHE A 146 7.25 -16.98 10.50
CA PHE A 146 7.63 -15.76 11.18
C PHE A 146 6.52 -14.71 11.05
N HIS A 147 6.12 -14.12 12.18
CA HIS A 147 5.06 -13.13 12.24
C HIS A 147 5.61 -11.75 12.60
N THR A 148 5.28 -10.74 11.80
CA THR A 148 5.54 -9.35 12.11
C THR A 148 4.22 -8.60 12.19
N SER A 149 4.01 -7.88 13.29
CA SER A 149 2.83 -7.04 13.53
C SER A 149 3.25 -5.59 13.68
N VAL A 150 2.69 -4.71 12.86
CA VAL A 150 2.96 -3.28 12.93
C VAL A 150 1.65 -2.51 13.04
N ARG A 151 1.65 -1.44 13.84
CA ARG A 151 0.52 -0.51 13.94
C ARG A 151 1.01 0.91 13.75
N GLY A 152 0.20 1.71 13.08
CA GLY A 152 0.47 3.13 12.90
C GLY A 152 -0.77 3.98 12.93
N VAL A 153 -0.52 5.25 13.08
CA VAL A 153 -1.49 6.35 13.13
C VAL A 153 -0.99 7.51 12.29
N VAL A 154 -1.88 8.42 11.92
CA VAL A 154 -1.49 9.71 11.35
C VAL A 154 -1.71 10.78 12.42
N THR A 155 -0.64 11.44 12.83
CA THR A 155 -0.69 12.54 13.81
C THR A 155 -0.22 13.83 13.13
N GLU A 156 -1.05 14.86 13.11
CA GLU A 156 -0.75 16.14 12.45
C GLU A 156 -0.34 15.98 10.97
N GLY A 157 -0.95 15.02 10.28
CA GLY A 157 -0.63 14.70 8.87
C GLY A 157 0.65 13.86 8.67
N ILE A 158 1.31 13.44 9.76
CA ILE A 158 2.55 12.67 9.73
C ILE A 158 2.25 11.18 10.02
N PRO A 159 2.64 10.25 9.11
CA PRO A 159 2.57 8.81 9.38
C PRO A 159 3.55 8.40 10.48
N MET A 160 3.03 7.83 11.55
CA MET A 160 3.79 7.41 12.73
C MET A 160 3.60 5.93 12.99
N VAL A 161 4.68 5.18 13.29
CA VAL A 161 4.54 3.84 13.86
C VAL A 161 4.26 3.96 15.35
N SER A 162 3.22 3.28 15.83
CA SER A 162 2.84 3.26 17.25
C SER A 162 3.17 1.93 17.94
N ARG A 163 3.30 0.85 17.16
CA ARG A 163 3.66 -0.48 17.67
C ARG A 163 4.43 -1.27 16.60
N LEU A 164 5.44 -2.00 17.06
CA LEU A 164 6.16 -3.03 16.29
C LEU A 164 6.25 -4.30 17.15
N ASN A 165 5.60 -5.37 16.75
CA ASN A 165 5.48 -6.62 17.49
C ASN A 165 4.99 -6.36 18.94
N ASN A 166 5.81 -6.68 19.92
CA ASN A 166 5.52 -6.50 21.35
C ASN A 166 5.88 -5.10 21.87
N PHE A 167 6.54 -4.26 21.05
CA PHE A 167 6.94 -2.91 21.44
C PHE A 167 5.81 -1.92 21.14
N ASN A 168 5.22 -1.35 22.18
CA ASN A 168 4.14 -0.36 22.08
C ASN A 168 4.67 1.05 22.40
N GLY A 169 3.92 2.07 21.97
CA GLY A 169 4.21 3.47 22.32
C GLY A 169 5.43 4.05 21.62
N LEU A 170 5.78 3.55 20.44
CA LEU A 170 6.98 3.99 19.71
C LEU A 170 6.87 5.43 19.20
N TYR A 171 5.76 5.79 18.58
CA TYR A 171 5.47 7.11 17.98
C TYR A 171 6.65 7.69 17.17
N ALA A 172 7.24 6.86 16.33
CA ALA A 172 8.34 7.26 15.45
C ALA A 172 7.82 7.64 14.06
N ASP A 173 8.34 8.75 13.51
CA ASP A 173 8.06 9.20 12.15
C ASP A 173 8.61 8.19 11.14
N LEU A 174 7.76 7.76 10.21
CA LEU A 174 8.11 6.77 9.19
C LEU A 174 8.68 7.36 7.90
N ARG A 175 8.62 8.68 7.70
CA ARG A 175 9.00 9.31 6.42
C ARG A 175 10.49 9.20 6.06
N GLY A 176 11.35 8.89 6.99
CA GLY A 176 12.80 8.72 6.76
C GLY A 176 13.26 7.26 6.63
N THR A 177 12.33 6.29 6.54
CA THR A 177 12.64 4.85 6.58
C THR A 177 12.64 4.16 5.22
N THR A 178 12.50 4.89 4.13
CA THR A 178 12.51 4.36 2.75
C THR A 178 13.90 4.08 2.21
#